data_13386d3bfd08426b00e8c01064bd9a0b
#
_entry.id   13386d3bfd08426b00e8c01064bd9a0b
#
_cell.length_a   1.000
_cell.length_b   1.000
_cell.length_c   1.000
_cell.angle_alpha   90.00
_cell.angle_beta   90.00
_cell.angle_gamma   90.00
#
_symmetry.space_group_name_H-M   'P 1'
#
loop_
_entity.id
_entity.type
_entity.pdbx_description
1 polymer ?
#
loop_
_entity_poly.entity_id
_entity_poly.type
_entity_poly.pdbx_seq_one_letter_code
_entity_poly.pdbx_strand_id
1 'polypeptide(L)'
;MKAGFCALFALLATAPLLAADVKLAWDPNSESDLAGYKVYYGKAPAVYGAPISLGTQTTYTVTGLTPGTYYFAVTAYNTAGLESGFSNEVSTTVAASSRCDLNLDGAVNIMDLQALINAILGIKPLPEGASGDINGDGAVNVLDVQALVSVILGIAVCK
;
A
#
# COMPACT_ATOMS: atom_id res chain seq x y z
N MET A 1 -30.81 -6.16 12.48
CA MET A 1 -29.42 -5.98 12.98
C MET A 1 -29.15 -4.49 13.07
N LYS A 2 -28.89 -3.95 14.27
CA LYS A 2 -28.45 -2.56 14.41
C LYS A 2 -27.01 -2.52 13.93
N ALA A 3 -26.68 -1.58 13.03
CA ALA A 3 -25.29 -1.34 12.64
C ALA A 3 -24.50 -0.90 13.87
N GLY A 4 -23.76 -1.81 14.48
CA GLY A 4 -22.75 -1.43 15.44
C GLY A 4 -21.75 -0.53 14.72
N PHE A 5 -21.34 0.55 15.38
CA PHE A 5 -20.37 1.49 14.85
C PHE A 5 -19.01 0.77 14.79
N CYS A 6 -18.66 0.21 13.64
CA CYS A 6 -17.37 -0.42 13.43
C CYS A 6 -16.39 0.67 12.99
N ALA A 7 -15.48 1.09 13.89
CA ALA A 7 -14.42 2.00 13.51
C ALA A 7 -13.37 1.24 12.70
N LEU A 8 -13.15 1.65 11.47
CA LEU A 8 -12.14 1.10 10.58
C LEU A 8 -10.88 1.97 10.65
N PHE A 9 -9.75 1.33 10.92
CA PHE A 9 -8.42 1.96 10.93
C PHE A 9 -7.59 1.37 9.80
N ALA A 10 -6.94 2.22 9.00
CA ALA A 10 -5.95 1.79 8.02
C ALA A 10 -4.55 1.94 8.61
N LEU A 11 -3.78 0.86 8.70
CA LEU A 11 -2.37 0.89 9.05
C LEU A 11 -1.52 0.82 7.78
N LEU A 12 -0.51 1.67 7.72
CA LEU A 12 0.40 1.83 6.58
C LEU A 12 1.11 0.53 6.18
N ALA A 13 1.28 0.37 4.88
CA ALA A 13 1.80 -0.79 4.20
C ALA A 13 3.34 -0.81 4.10
N THR A 14 3.90 -2.03 4.09
CA THR A 14 5.25 -2.30 3.61
C THR A 14 5.14 -2.88 2.20
N ALA A 15 5.74 -2.22 1.21
CA ALA A 15 5.57 -2.57 -0.20
C ALA A 15 6.72 -3.40 -0.78
N PRO A 16 6.44 -4.40 -1.62
CA PRO A 16 7.32 -4.80 -2.71
C PRO A 16 7.01 -4.02 -4.00
N LEU A 17 7.94 -3.99 -4.90
CA LEU A 17 8.22 -3.10 -6.02
C LEU A 17 7.11 -2.72 -7.03
N LEU A 18 5.91 -3.24 -6.99
CA LEU A 18 4.80 -2.92 -7.92
C LEU A 18 3.40 -3.04 -7.31
N ALA A 19 3.29 -3.48 -6.10
CA ALA A 19 2.00 -3.66 -5.44
C ALA A 19 2.15 -3.39 -3.95
N ALA A 20 1.30 -2.55 -3.40
CA ALA A 20 1.27 -2.28 -1.97
C ALA A 20 0.22 -3.13 -1.28
N ASP A 21 0.49 -3.44 -0.03
CA ASP A 21 -0.43 -4.12 0.85
C ASP A 21 -1.01 -3.12 1.85
N VAL A 22 -2.32 -3.11 2.02
CA VAL A 22 -3.01 -2.25 2.99
C VAL A 22 -3.63 -3.14 4.06
N LYS A 23 -3.14 -3.01 5.29
CA LYS A 23 -3.72 -3.69 6.44
C LYS A 23 -4.88 -2.88 7.00
N LEU A 24 -6.03 -3.54 7.13
CA LEU A 24 -7.25 -3.01 7.71
C LEU A 24 -7.46 -3.63 9.09
N ALA A 25 -8.06 -2.86 10.00
CA ALA A 25 -8.51 -3.34 11.30
C ALA A 25 -9.84 -2.65 11.65
N TRP A 26 -10.71 -3.35 12.36
CA TRP A 26 -12.01 -2.82 12.81
C TRP A 26 -12.40 -3.39 14.16
N ASP A 27 -13.32 -2.71 14.84
CA ASP A 27 -13.83 -3.17 16.12
C ASP A 27 -14.75 -4.37 15.94
N PRO A 28 -14.69 -5.37 16.85
CA PRO A 28 -15.55 -6.52 16.78
C PRO A 28 -17.01 -6.18 17.08
N ASN A 29 -17.92 -6.82 16.36
CA ASN A 29 -19.33 -6.85 16.69
C ASN A 29 -19.59 -7.82 17.85
N SER A 30 -20.62 -7.55 18.65
CA SER A 30 -20.97 -8.33 19.85
C SER A 30 -22.23 -9.21 19.69
N GLU A 31 -22.84 -9.23 18.52
CA GLU A 31 -24.04 -10.04 18.23
C GLU A 31 -23.69 -11.54 18.27
N SER A 32 -24.52 -12.31 18.97
CA SER A 32 -24.30 -13.75 19.18
C SER A 32 -24.48 -14.58 17.91
N ASP A 33 -25.13 -14.03 16.88
CA ASP A 33 -25.35 -14.65 15.58
C ASP A 33 -24.36 -14.17 14.50
N LEU A 34 -23.30 -13.42 14.89
CA LEU A 34 -22.26 -12.97 13.97
C LEU A 34 -21.58 -14.17 13.30
N ALA A 35 -21.59 -14.20 11.96
CA ALA A 35 -20.93 -15.22 11.16
C ALA A 35 -19.59 -14.73 10.56
N GLY A 36 -19.46 -13.41 10.32
CA GLY A 36 -18.22 -12.85 9.80
C GLY A 36 -18.36 -11.42 9.28
N TYR A 37 -17.33 -11.02 8.55
CA TYR A 37 -17.20 -9.69 7.94
C TYR A 37 -16.98 -9.80 6.44
N LYS A 38 -17.34 -8.74 5.72
CA LYS A 38 -16.97 -8.55 4.32
C LYS A 38 -16.20 -7.25 4.18
N VAL A 39 -15.06 -7.32 3.52
CA VAL A 39 -14.24 -6.15 3.18
C VAL A 39 -14.57 -5.73 1.75
N TYR A 40 -14.82 -4.45 1.57
CA TYR A 40 -15.08 -3.80 0.30
C TYR A 40 -14.02 -2.76 0.03
N TYR A 41 -13.56 -2.66 -1.22
CA TYR A 41 -12.66 -1.59 -1.62
C TYR A 41 -12.83 -1.20 -3.08
N GLY A 42 -12.44 0.03 -3.40
CA GLY A 42 -12.51 0.59 -4.75
C GLY A 42 -11.65 1.84 -4.89
N LYS A 43 -11.61 2.40 -6.11
CA LYS A 43 -10.81 3.59 -6.44
C LYS A 43 -11.61 4.90 -6.44
N ALA A 44 -12.88 4.86 -6.06
CA ALA A 44 -13.72 6.05 -5.93
C ALA A 44 -14.53 5.97 -4.63
N PRO A 45 -14.87 7.11 -4.00
CA PRO A 45 -15.66 7.15 -2.76
C PRO A 45 -17.00 6.42 -2.92
N ALA A 46 -17.34 5.57 -1.97
CA ALA A 46 -18.58 4.78 -1.92
C ALA A 46 -18.83 3.89 -3.15
N VAL A 47 -17.82 3.66 -3.99
CA VAL A 47 -17.88 2.77 -5.15
C VAL A 47 -16.91 1.62 -4.95
N TYR A 48 -17.44 0.45 -4.62
CA TYR A 48 -16.63 -0.72 -4.28
C TYR A 48 -16.78 -1.84 -5.31
N GLY A 49 -15.76 -2.67 -5.41
CA GLY A 49 -15.79 -3.92 -6.14
C GLY A 49 -16.52 -5.04 -5.39
N ALA A 50 -16.37 -6.26 -5.87
CA ALA A 50 -16.93 -7.45 -5.19
C ALA A 50 -16.32 -7.59 -3.78
N PRO A 51 -17.11 -7.97 -2.76
CA PRO A 51 -16.63 -8.12 -1.40
C PRO A 51 -15.70 -9.31 -1.24
N ILE A 52 -14.76 -9.18 -0.29
CA ILE A 52 -13.97 -10.29 0.23
C ILE A 52 -14.65 -10.76 1.51
N SER A 53 -15.20 -11.98 1.48
CA SER A 53 -15.85 -12.58 2.65
C SER A 53 -14.81 -13.18 3.59
N LEU A 54 -14.94 -12.85 4.88
CA LEU A 54 -14.05 -13.27 5.95
C LEU A 54 -14.85 -13.97 7.05
N GLY A 55 -14.16 -14.71 7.93
CA GLY A 55 -14.74 -15.14 9.20
C GLY A 55 -14.84 -13.99 10.20
N THR A 56 -14.82 -14.31 11.49
CA THR A 56 -14.98 -13.33 12.59
C THR A 56 -13.72 -12.57 12.95
N GLN A 57 -12.65 -12.70 12.15
CA GLN A 57 -11.43 -11.92 12.32
C GLN A 57 -11.69 -10.43 12.12
N THR A 58 -11.01 -9.59 12.87
CA THR A 58 -11.15 -8.12 12.85
C THR A 58 -10.00 -7.40 12.16
N THR A 59 -9.19 -8.15 11.42
CA THR A 59 -8.10 -7.60 10.61
C THR A 59 -8.02 -8.33 9.27
N TYR A 60 -7.64 -7.59 8.22
CA TYR A 60 -7.38 -8.17 6.90
C TYR A 60 -6.33 -7.33 6.16
N THR A 61 -5.48 -7.98 5.37
CA THR A 61 -4.53 -7.30 4.50
C THR A 61 -4.98 -7.46 3.04
N VAL A 62 -5.33 -6.34 2.42
CA VAL A 62 -5.58 -6.29 0.97
C VAL A 62 -4.23 -6.17 0.28
N THR A 63 -3.88 -7.18 -0.49
CA THR A 63 -2.57 -7.29 -1.15
C THR A 63 -2.65 -6.93 -2.64
N GLY A 64 -1.52 -6.58 -3.22
CA GLY A 64 -1.42 -6.41 -4.66
C GLY A 64 -2.05 -5.13 -5.21
N LEU A 65 -2.21 -4.09 -4.39
CA LEU A 65 -2.82 -2.83 -4.82
C LEU A 65 -1.87 -2.04 -5.72
N THR A 66 -2.33 -1.70 -6.92
CA THR A 66 -1.60 -0.80 -7.83
C THR A 66 -1.66 0.65 -7.32
N PRO A 67 -0.73 1.53 -7.74
CA PRO A 67 -0.77 2.94 -7.35
C PRO A 67 -2.13 3.61 -7.57
N GLY A 68 -2.48 4.48 -6.64
CA GLY A 68 -3.75 5.21 -6.66
C GLY A 68 -4.40 5.31 -5.28
N THR A 69 -5.44 6.12 -5.17
CA THR A 69 -6.22 6.23 -3.94
C THR A 69 -7.26 5.13 -3.89
N TYR A 70 -7.32 4.45 -2.74
CA TYR A 70 -8.30 3.41 -2.46
C TYR A 70 -9.17 3.80 -1.28
N TYR A 71 -10.42 3.41 -1.36
CA TYR A 71 -11.47 3.59 -0.35
C TYR A 71 -11.91 2.23 0.14
N PHE A 72 -12.06 2.08 1.46
CA PHE A 72 -12.37 0.81 2.10
C PHE A 72 -13.56 0.96 3.04
N ALA A 73 -14.40 -0.06 3.08
CA ALA A 73 -15.48 -0.20 4.06
C ALA A 73 -15.65 -1.67 4.44
N VAL A 74 -16.26 -1.91 5.58
CA VAL A 74 -16.52 -3.26 6.10
C VAL A 74 -18.00 -3.37 6.46
N THR A 75 -18.58 -4.55 6.24
CA THR A 75 -19.89 -4.95 6.76
C THR A 75 -19.75 -6.18 7.64
N ALA A 76 -20.68 -6.40 8.54
CA ALA A 76 -20.84 -7.65 9.28
C ALA A 76 -21.99 -8.45 8.68
N TYR A 77 -21.92 -9.78 8.71
CA TYR A 77 -23.03 -10.64 8.33
C TYR A 77 -23.27 -11.72 9.38
N ASN A 78 -24.52 -12.17 9.49
CA ASN A 78 -24.92 -13.18 10.46
C ASN A 78 -25.10 -14.57 9.86
N THR A 79 -25.39 -15.56 10.70
CA THR A 79 -25.61 -16.96 10.31
C THR A 79 -26.82 -17.17 9.40
N ALA A 80 -27.76 -16.22 9.34
CA ALA A 80 -28.87 -16.23 8.40
C ALA A 80 -28.52 -15.56 7.05
N GLY A 81 -27.28 -15.07 6.88
CA GLY A 81 -26.83 -14.39 5.66
C GLY A 81 -27.27 -12.94 5.55
N LEU A 82 -27.87 -12.36 6.60
CA LEU A 82 -28.22 -10.94 6.62
C LEU A 82 -26.98 -10.09 6.86
N GLU A 83 -26.83 -9.02 6.08
CA GLU A 83 -25.68 -8.13 6.11
C GLU A 83 -26.03 -6.75 6.70
N SER A 84 -25.11 -6.15 7.44
CA SER A 84 -25.25 -4.81 8.01
C SER A 84 -25.07 -3.72 6.95
N GLY A 85 -25.32 -2.46 7.29
CA GLY A 85 -24.80 -1.33 6.54
C GLY A 85 -23.28 -1.28 6.57
N PHE A 86 -22.69 -0.45 5.68
CA PHE A 86 -21.24 -0.21 5.66
C PHE A 86 -20.77 0.49 6.93
N SER A 87 -19.55 0.21 7.35
CA SER A 87 -18.80 1.01 8.33
C SER A 87 -18.58 2.44 7.84
N ASN A 88 -17.92 3.28 8.64
CA ASN A 88 -17.27 4.47 8.09
C ASN A 88 -16.31 4.06 6.97
N GLU A 89 -16.23 4.89 5.92
CA GLU A 89 -15.24 4.74 4.86
C GLU A 89 -13.90 5.31 5.31
N VAL A 90 -12.81 4.60 5.01
CA VAL A 90 -11.44 5.11 5.14
C VAL A 90 -10.76 5.06 3.79
N SER A 91 -9.83 5.98 3.55
CA SER A 91 -9.06 6.01 2.33
C SER A 91 -7.56 6.05 2.62
N THR A 92 -6.78 5.47 1.70
CA THR A 92 -5.33 5.61 1.67
C THR A 92 -4.84 5.72 0.23
N THR A 93 -3.71 6.38 0.04
CA THR A 93 -3.08 6.47 -1.28
C THR A 93 -1.89 5.52 -1.33
N VAL A 94 -1.95 4.59 -2.26
CA VAL A 94 -0.82 3.74 -2.65
C VAL A 94 0.04 4.57 -3.61
N ALA A 95 1.24 4.92 -3.18
CA ALA A 95 2.19 5.65 -4.00
C ALA A 95 2.64 4.80 -5.20
N ALA A 96 2.93 5.44 -6.33
CA ALA A 96 3.66 4.79 -7.39
C ALA A 96 5.11 4.60 -6.91
N SER A 97 5.57 3.37 -6.76
CA SER A 97 6.99 3.13 -6.55
C SER A 97 7.72 3.49 -7.85
N SER A 98 8.57 4.49 -7.78
CA SER A 98 9.50 4.82 -8.87
C SER A 98 10.75 3.93 -8.73
N ARG A 99 11.30 3.44 -9.83
CA ARG A 99 12.60 2.74 -9.82
C ARG A 99 13.72 3.60 -9.18
N CYS A 100 13.53 4.92 -9.17
CA CYS A 100 14.43 5.89 -8.61
C CYS A 100 14.19 6.19 -7.11
N ASP A 101 13.10 5.68 -6.54
CA ASP A 101 12.81 5.71 -5.11
C ASP A 101 13.54 4.54 -4.44
N LEU A 102 14.79 4.78 -4.09
CA LEU A 102 15.71 3.74 -3.62
C LEU A 102 15.62 3.47 -2.13
N ASN A 103 15.05 4.42 -1.37
CA ASN A 103 14.79 4.25 0.06
C ASN A 103 13.36 3.75 0.33
N LEU A 104 12.50 3.71 -0.70
CA LEU A 104 11.10 3.26 -0.69
C LEU A 104 10.19 4.12 0.22
N ASP A 105 10.46 5.44 0.29
CA ASP A 105 9.64 6.39 1.07
C ASP A 105 8.49 7.02 0.26
N GLY A 106 8.39 6.71 -1.04
CA GLY A 106 7.36 7.19 -1.95
C GLY A 106 7.72 8.50 -2.68
N ALA A 107 8.94 9.03 -2.48
CA ALA A 107 9.40 10.27 -3.12
C ALA A 107 10.79 10.08 -3.72
N VAL A 108 11.03 10.60 -4.92
CA VAL A 108 12.37 10.62 -5.54
C VAL A 108 13.06 11.93 -5.19
N ASN A 109 14.09 11.87 -4.34
CA ASN A 109 14.76 13.05 -3.81
C ASN A 109 16.23 12.76 -3.41
N ILE A 110 16.86 13.70 -2.70
CA ILE A 110 18.27 13.59 -2.27
C ILE A 110 18.53 12.39 -1.34
N MET A 111 17.50 11.88 -0.64
CA MET A 111 17.67 10.72 0.26
C MET A 111 17.90 9.44 -0.53
N ASP A 112 17.31 9.31 -1.75
CA ASP A 112 17.57 8.20 -2.66
C ASP A 112 18.98 8.24 -3.22
N LEU A 113 19.46 9.45 -3.54
CA LEU A 113 20.83 9.64 -3.95
C LEU A 113 21.82 9.21 -2.84
N GLN A 114 21.51 9.57 -1.59
CA GLN A 114 22.32 9.11 -0.44
C GLN A 114 22.26 7.59 -0.28
N ALA A 115 21.10 6.96 -0.49
CA ALA A 115 20.94 5.50 -0.43
C ALA A 115 21.79 4.82 -1.52
N LEU A 116 21.77 5.34 -2.74
CA LEU A 116 22.59 4.83 -3.85
C LEU A 116 24.08 4.94 -3.57
N ILE A 117 24.53 6.10 -3.12
CA ILE A 117 25.94 6.32 -2.78
C ILE A 117 26.40 5.36 -1.68
N ASN A 118 25.60 5.19 -0.62
CA ASN A 118 25.91 4.26 0.46
C ASN A 118 26.03 2.82 -0.04
N ALA A 119 25.16 2.42 -0.98
CA ALA A 119 25.20 1.09 -1.58
C ALA A 119 26.46 0.87 -2.43
N ILE A 120 26.81 1.84 -3.29
CA ILE A 120 28.02 1.79 -4.13
C ILE A 120 29.29 1.72 -3.27
N LEU A 121 29.33 2.46 -2.15
CA LEU A 121 30.46 2.46 -1.21
C LEU A 121 30.47 1.24 -0.27
N GLY A 122 29.47 0.36 -0.33
CA GLY A 122 29.35 -0.80 0.56
C GLY A 122 29.05 -0.43 2.02
N ILE A 123 28.60 0.80 2.30
CA ILE A 123 28.29 1.27 3.65
C ILE A 123 26.95 0.68 4.13
N LYS A 124 25.94 0.70 3.27
CA LYS A 124 24.60 0.16 3.54
C LYS A 124 23.97 -0.34 2.24
N PRO A 125 23.48 -1.59 2.17
CA PRO A 125 22.80 -2.09 1.00
C PRO A 125 21.46 -1.34 0.82
N LEU A 126 20.97 -1.33 -0.44
CA LEU A 126 19.61 -0.89 -0.74
C LEU A 126 18.59 -1.83 -0.08
N PRO A 127 17.37 -1.34 0.22
CA PRO A 127 16.26 -2.18 0.65
C PRO A 127 15.97 -3.29 -0.35
N GLU A 128 15.43 -4.41 0.13
CA GLU A 128 14.97 -5.49 -0.73
C GLU A 128 13.94 -4.97 -1.74
N GLY A 129 14.15 -5.29 -3.02
CA GLY A 129 13.31 -4.85 -4.11
C GLY A 129 13.74 -3.53 -4.78
N ALA A 130 14.63 -2.73 -4.19
CA ALA A 130 15.20 -1.57 -4.87
C ALA A 130 16.40 -1.97 -5.74
N SER A 131 16.49 -1.38 -6.93
CA SER A 131 17.60 -1.59 -7.86
C SER A 131 18.37 -0.29 -8.05
N GLY A 132 19.66 -0.31 -7.76
CA GLY A 132 20.55 0.83 -7.97
C GLY A 132 20.95 1.07 -9.43
N ASP A 133 20.61 0.18 -10.34
CA ASP A 133 20.84 0.33 -11.78
C ASP A 133 19.75 1.24 -12.37
N ILE A 134 19.99 2.55 -12.29
CA ILE A 134 19.05 3.59 -12.70
C ILE A 134 19.08 3.80 -14.21
N ASN A 135 20.27 3.67 -14.83
CA ASN A 135 20.45 3.85 -16.26
C ASN A 135 20.09 2.59 -17.08
N GLY A 136 20.02 1.40 -16.44
CA GLY A 136 19.65 0.12 -17.04
C GLY A 136 20.78 -0.53 -17.83
N ASP A 137 22.06 -0.25 -17.47
CA ASP A 137 23.22 -0.84 -18.15
C ASP A 137 23.68 -2.18 -17.54
N GLY A 138 23.06 -2.62 -16.46
CA GLY A 138 23.33 -3.86 -15.74
C GLY A 138 24.39 -3.74 -14.65
N ALA A 139 24.93 -2.55 -14.38
CA ALA A 139 25.93 -2.31 -13.36
C ALA A 139 25.49 -1.18 -12.42
N VAL A 140 25.73 -1.30 -11.13
CA VAL A 140 25.46 -0.23 -10.15
C VAL A 140 26.75 0.54 -9.88
N ASN A 141 26.86 1.77 -10.38
CA ASN A 141 28.08 2.56 -10.32
C ASN A 141 27.79 4.09 -10.38
N VAL A 142 28.83 4.90 -10.59
CA VAL A 142 28.73 6.37 -10.60
C VAL A 142 27.82 6.90 -11.75
N LEU A 143 27.61 6.14 -12.81
CA LEU A 143 26.73 6.56 -13.91
C LEU A 143 25.28 6.57 -13.47
N ASP A 144 24.90 5.69 -12.55
CA ASP A 144 23.57 5.68 -11.94
C ASP A 144 23.37 6.86 -10.99
N VAL A 145 24.43 7.28 -10.29
CA VAL A 145 24.41 8.52 -9.51
C VAL A 145 24.11 9.72 -10.41
N GLN A 146 24.75 9.82 -11.59
CA GLN A 146 24.49 10.90 -12.56
C GLN A 146 23.07 10.83 -13.13
N ALA A 147 22.59 9.63 -13.44
CA ALA A 147 21.23 9.41 -13.90
C ALA A 147 20.20 9.86 -12.86
N LEU A 148 20.37 9.45 -11.60
CA LEU A 148 19.47 9.82 -10.50
C LEU A 148 19.50 11.33 -10.21
N VAL A 149 20.67 11.96 -10.22
CA VAL A 149 20.79 13.44 -10.11
C VAL A 149 19.99 14.14 -11.20
N SER A 150 20.08 13.65 -12.45
CA SER A 150 19.32 14.22 -13.56
C SER A 150 17.81 14.10 -13.37
N VAL A 151 17.34 13.00 -12.78
CA VAL A 151 15.92 12.81 -12.42
C VAL A 151 15.50 13.77 -11.31
N ILE A 152 16.30 13.89 -10.23
CA ILE A 152 16.01 14.78 -9.09
C ILE A 152 15.95 16.26 -9.55
N LEU A 153 16.78 16.65 -10.49
CA LEU A 153 16.78 17.99 -11.06
C LEU A 153 15.69 18.22 -12.10
N GLY A 154 14.86 17.22 -12.42
CA GLY A 154 13.82 17.32 -13.43
C GLY A 154 14.32 17.37 -14.88
N ILE A 155 15.60 17.04 -15.12
CA ILE A 155 16.24 17.03 -16.46
C ILE A 155 15.91 15.73 -17.20
N ALA A 156 15.71 14.64 -16.46
CA ALA A 156 15.37 13.32 -16.98
C ALA A 156 14.15 12.75 -16.24
N VAL A 157 13.53 11.71 -16.81
CA VAL A 157 12.50 10.92 -16.16
C VAL A 157 13.07 9.57 -15.70
N CYS A 158 12.56 9.06 -14.61
CA CYS A 158 12.89 7.71 -14.16
C CYS A 158 12.29 6.68 -15.14
N LYS A 159 13.12 5.80 -15.71
CA LYS A 159 12.73 4.80 -16.70
C LYS A 159 12.34 3.48 -16.04
#